data_a25457dc8c2b484a096d8db37f1bd29d
#
_entry.id   a25457dc8c2b484a096d8db37f1bd29d
#
_cell.length_a   1.000
_cell.length_b   1.000
_cell.length_c   1.000
_cell.angle_alpha   90.00
_cell.angle_beta   90.00
_cell.angle_gamma   90.00
#
_symmetry.space_group_name_H-M   'P 1'
#
loop_
_entity.id
_entity.type
_entity.pdbx_description
1 polymer ?
#
loop_
_entity_poly.entity_id
_entity_poly.type
_entity_poly.pdbx_seq_one_letter_code
_entity_poly.pdbx_strand_id
1 'polypeptide(L)'
;MVKNKFIKFFALFLLSLLTFSCGTINRLNDSNNNISIEQKIKRYIKLYAPIARKQMKVYKIPASVTMAQGILESGYGESTLAKKGNNHFGIKCHKGWKGKKIFHDDDKENECFRSYNNPLKSYKDHSLFLANRDRYRFLFDLNSKDYKSWAEGLKKAGYATDPEYSKKLISLIERFNLSQLD
;
A
#
# COMPACT_ATOMS: atom_id res chain seq x y z
N MET A 1 -23.25 -72.07 -17.62
CA MET A 1 -23.77 -71.10 -16.62
C MET A 1 -22.62 -70.31 -16.02
N VAL A 2 -21.76 -69.64 -16.83
CA VAL A 2 -20.55 -68.93 -16.33
C VAL A 2 -20.42 -67.51 -16.94
N LYS A 3 -21.34 -67.09 -17.85
CA LYS A 3 -21.17 -65.80 -18.56
C LYS A 3 -21.73 -64.52 -17.85
N ASN A 4 -22.48 -64.64 -16.78
CA ASN A 4 -23.14 -63.46 -16.17
C ASN A 4 -22.46 -62.89 -14.92
N LYS A 5 -21.36 -63.45 -14.45
CA LYS A 5 -20.64 -62.88 -13.28
C LYS A 5 -19.56 -61.85 -13.63
N PHE A 6 -19.03 -61.94 -14.84
CA PHE A 6 -17.97 -61.01 -15.29
C PHE A 6 -18.48 -59.61 -15.66
N ILE A 7 -19.71 -59.51 -16.09
CA ILE A 7 -20.28 -58.20 -16.53
C ILE A 7 -20.64 -57.32 -15.31
N LYS A 8 -21.03 -57.91 -14.19
CA LYS A 8 -21.37 -57.14 -12.98
C LYS A 8 -20.15 -56.56 -12.25
N PHE A 9 -18.98 -57.20 -12.39
CA PHE A 9 -17.74 -56.67 -11.77
C PHE A 9 -17.15 -55.50 -12.57
N PHE A 10 -17.35 -55.51 -13.88
CA PHE A 10 -16.82 -54.42 -14.71
C PHE A 10 -17.66 -53.13 -14.61
N ALA A 11 -18.97 -53.24 -14.37
CA ALA A 11 -19.86 -52.08 -14.16
C ALA A 11 -19.65 -51.39 -12.80
N LEU A 12 -19.24 -52.13 -11.77
CA LEU A 12 -18.93 -51.50 -10.46
C LEU A 12 -17.58 -50.78 -10.45
N PHE A 13 -16.63 -51.16 -11.33
CA PHE A 13 -15.30 -50.52 -11.37
C PHE A 13 -15.31 -49.22 -12.19
N LEU A 14 -16.26 -49.08 -13.14
CA LEU A 14 -16.42 -47.82 -13.89
C LEU A 14 -17.17 -46.73 -13.11
N LEU A 15 -17.95 -47.08 -12.09
CA LEU A 15 -18.71 -46.10 -11.30
C LEU A 15 -17.86 -45.43 -10.20
N SER A 16 -16.71 -46.03 -9.82
CA SER A 16 -15.80 -45.48 -8.79
C SER A 16 -14.83 -44.40 -9.33
N LEU A 17 -14.72 -44.24 -10.65
CA LEU A 17 -13.82 -43.26 -11.28
C LEU A 17 -14.46 -41.90 -11.54
N LEU A 18 -15.78 -41.72 -11.32
CA LEU A 18 -16.48 -40.45 -11.56
C LEU A 18 -16.66 -39.55 -10.33
N THR A 19 -16.25 -40.00 -9.14
CA THR A 19 -16.43 -39.18 -7.93
C THR A 19 -15.19 -38.41 -7.49
N PHE A 20 -14.03 -38.52 -8.17
CA PHE A 20 -12.79 -37.89 -7.77
C PHE A 20 -12.48 -36.56 -8.49
N SER A 21 -13.36 -36.09 -9.39
CA SER A 21 -13.08 -34.92 -10.22
C SER A 21 -13.75 -33.61 -9.75
N CYS A 22 -14.59 -33.63 -8.70
CA CYS A 22 -15.33 -32.42 -8.30
C CYS A 22 -14.62 -31.59 -7.21
N GLY A 23 -13.60 -32.15 -6.53
CA GLY A 23 -12.91 -31.46 -5.43
C GLY A 23 -11.77 -30.55 -5.83
N THR A 24 -11.21 -30.74 -7.03
CA THR A 24 -10.00 -30.01 -7.47
C THR A 24 -10.34 -28.70 -8.19
N ILE A 25 -11.49 -28.61 -8.83
CA ILE A 25 -11.90 -27.41 -9.58
C ILE A 25 -12.29 -26.28 -8.63
N ASN A 26 -12.90 -26.57 -7.49
CA ASN A 26 -13.27 -25.54 -6.51
C ASN A 26 -12.06 -24.92 -5.79
N ARG A 27 -10.93 -25.62 -5.66
CA ARG A 27 -9.70 -25.05 -5.09
C ARG A 27 -8.95 -24.11 -6.04
N LEU A 28 -9.10 -24.29 -7.33
CA LEU A 28 -8.46 -23.42 -8.34
C LEU A 28 -9.24 -22.12 -8.57
N ASN A 29 -10.55 -22.10 -8.32
CA ASN A 29 -11.36 -20.89 -8.45
C ASN A 29 -11.30 -19.98 -7.21
N ASP A 30 -10.98 -20.51 -6.02
CA ASP A 30 -10.87 -19.72 -4.79
C ASP A 30 -9.51 -19.00 -4.66
N SER A 31 -8.48 -19.50 -5.38
CA SER A 31 -7.14 -18.88 -5.37
C SER A 31 -7.03 -17.62 -6.26
N ASN A 32 -8.01 -17.38 -7.14
CA ASN A 32 -7.93 -16.26 -8.10
C ASN A 32 -8.51 -14.93 -7.59
N ASN A 33 -9.18 -14.88 -6.44
CA ASN A 33 -9.80 -13.64 -5.94
C ASN A 33 -9.18 -13.05 -4.66
N ASN A 34 -8.20 -13.71 -4.03
CA ASN A 34 -7.59 -13.21 -2.79
C ASN A 34 -6.11 -12.82 -3.03
N ILE A 35 -5.90 -11.67 -3.67
CA ILE A 35 -4.57 -11.06 -3.75
C ILE A 35 -4.10 -10.76 -2.32
N SER A 36 -3.00 -11.39 -1.89
CA SER A 36 -2.46 -11.19 -0.55
C SER A 36 -2.07 -9.72 -0.31
N ILE A 37 -2.08 -9.29 0.95
CA ILE A 37 -1.62 -7.94 1.33
C ILE A 37 -0.20 -7.68 0.81
N GLU A 38 0.67 -8.68 0.88
CA GLU A 38 2.03 -8.56 0.35
C GLU A 38 2.07 -8.29 -1.16
N GLN A 39 1.23 -8.98 -1.93
CA GLN A 39 1.11 -8.75 -3.37
C GLN A 39 0.55 -7.35 -3.68
N LYS A 40 -0.41 -6.86 -2.88
CA LYS A 40 -0.93 -5.49 -3.01
C LYS A 40 0.15 -4.45 -2.73
N ILE A 41 0.96 -4.64 -1.69
CA ILE A 41 2.09 -3.77 -1.38
C ILE A 41 3.13 -3.80 -2.51
N LYS A 42 3.52 -4.97 -3.01
CA LYS A 42 4.46 -5.09 -4.15
C LYS A 42 3.94 -4.38 -5.41
N ARG A 43 2.63 -4.50 -5.67
CA ARG A 43 1.98 -3.75 -6.77
C ARG A 43 2.04 -2.25 -6.55
N TYR A 44 1.75 -1.79 -5.33
CA TYR A 44 1.85 -0.37 -4.96
C TYR A 44 3.26 0.16 -5.18
N ILE A 45 4.28 -0.55 -4.71
CA ILE A 45 5.70 -0.19 -4.91
C ILE A 45 6.01 -0.09 -6.40
N LYS A 46 5.65 -1.10 -7.21
CA LYS A 46 5.89 -1.10 -8.65
C LYS A 46 5.30 0.13 -9.35
N LEU A 47 4.09 0.55 -8.95
CA LEU A 47 3.39 1.68 -9.56
C LEU A 47 3.99 3.03 -9.15
N TYR A 48 4.38 3.20 -7.88
CA TYR A 48 4.68 4.52 -7.33
C TYR A 48 6.15 4.77 -7.00
N ALA A 49 7.03 3.75 -7.00
CA ALA A 49 8.46 3.93 -6.79
C ALA A 49 9.11 4.93 -7.77
N PRO A 50 8.76 4.96 -9.07
CA PRO A 50 9.30 5.98 -9.98
C PRO A 50 8.91 7.40 -9.55
N ILE A 51 7.72 7.58 -8.99
CA ILE A 51 7.25 8.88 -8.50
C ILE A 51 8.03 9.28 -7.24
N ALA A 52 8.19 8.36 -6.27
CA ALA A 52 8.94 8.61 -5.05
C ALA A 52 10.39 9.00 -5.34
N ARG A 53 11.08 8.26 -6.24
CA ARG A 53 12.43 8.60 -6.71
C ARG A 53 12.52 9.98 -7.36
N LYS A 54 11.50 10.36 -8.17
CA LYS A 54 11.43 11.69 -8.76
C LYS A 54 11.33 12.76 -7.69
N GLN A 55 10.50 12.56 -6.66
CA GLN A 55 10.37 13.51 -5.56
C GLN A 55 11.67 13.61 -4.73
N MET A 56 12.35 12.50 -4.46
CA MET A 56 13.65 12.49 -3.77
C MET A 56 14.70 13.33 -4.50
N LYS A 57 14.78 13.22 -5.82
CA LYS A 57 15.73 14.04 -6.61
C LYS A 57 15.49 15.54 -6.42
N VAL A 58 14.23 15.97 -6.29
CA VAL A 58 13.84 17.38 -6.18
C VAL A 58 13.89 17.88 -4.72
N TYR A 59 13.31 17.11 -3.80
CA TYR A 59 13.06 17.56 -2.43
C TYR A 59 13.99 16.93 -1.39
N LYS A 60 14.87 16.00 -1.78
CA LYS A 60 15.86 15.35 -0.90
C LYS A 60 15.28 14.47 0.21
N ILE A 61 13.98 14.19 0.20
CA ILE A 61 13.33 13.24 1.11
C ILE A 61 13.62 11.83 0.58
N PRO A 62 14.10 10.87 1.42
CA PRO A 62 14.35 9.50 0.97
C PRO A 62 13.14 8.89 0.26
N ALA A 63 13.38 8.28 -0.90
CA ALA A 63 12.31 7.63 -1.65
C ALA A 63 11.73 6.44 -0.88
N SER A 64 12.57 5.74 -0.12
CA SER A 64 12.19 4.65 0.78
C SER A 64 11.18 5.11 1.83
N VAL A 65 11.45 6.24 2.49
CA VAL A 65 10.57 6.85 3.50
C VAL A 65 9.25 7.29 2.86
N THR A 66 9.32 7.98 1.73
CA THR A 66 8.12 8.40 0.98
C THR A 66 7.25 7.21 0.59
N MET A 67 7.88 6.10 0.13
CA MET A 67 7.14 4.87 -0.22
C MET A 67 6.51 4.21 1.00
N ALA A 68 7.23 4.09 2.12
CA ALA A 68 6.71 3.49 3.33
C ALA A 68 5.52 4.29 3.88
N GLN A 69 5.62 5.64 3.88
CA GLN A 69 4.50 6.51 4.22
C GLN A 69 3.32 6.30 3.28
N GLY A 70 3.54 6.31 1.96
CA GLY A 70 2.47 6.09 0.98
C GLY A 70 1.78 4.74 1.16
N ILE A 71 2.51 3.66 1.44
CA ILE A 71 1.96 2.34 1.74
C ILE A 71 1.10 2.38 3.01
N LEU A 72 1.61 2.97 4.08
CA LEU A 72 0.95 3.01 5.38
C LEU A 72 -0.30 3.89 5.35
N GLU A 73 -0.18 5.15 4.91
CA GLU A 73 -1.25 6.15 4.92
C GLU A 73 -2.39 5.84 3.94
N SER A 74 -2.08 5.19 2.81
CA SER A 74 -3.10 4.86 1.80
C SER A 74 -3.67 3.45 1.95
N GLY A 75 -3.22 2.66 2.94
CA GLY A 75 -3.51 1.23 2.97
C GLY A 75 -3.09 0.57 1.65
N TYR A 76 -1.83 0.76 1.27
CA TYR A 76 -1.26 0.28 -0.02
C TYR A 76 -2.09 0.68 -1.26
N GLY A 77 -2.70 1.86 -1.22
CA GLY A 77 -3.51 2.42 -2.32
C GLY A 77 -4.99 2.00 -2.31
N GLU A 78 -5.42 1.24 -1.30
CA GLU A 78 -6.79 0.71 -1.22
C GLU A 78 -7.76 1.64 -0.48
N SER A 79 -7.27 2.66 0.25
CA SER A 79 -8.13 3.59 0.98
C SER A 79 -9.04 4.41 0.06
N THR A 80 -10.17 4.86 0.58
CA THR A 80 -11.11 5.74 -0.14
C THR A 80 -10.42 7.01 -0.64
N LEU A 81 -9.57 7.62 0.20
CA LEU A 81 -8.83 8.83 -0.16
C LEU A 81 -7.87 8.59 -1.32
N ALA A 82 -7.18 7.43 -1.34
CA ALA A 82 -6.28 7.08 -2.44
C ALA A 82 -7.06 6.77 -3.73
N LYS A 83 -8.12 5.96 -3.66
CA LYS A 83 -8.89 5.53 -4.85
C LYS A 83 -9.71 6.65 -5.49
N LYS A 84 -10.42 7.42 -4.67
CA LYS A 84 -11.35 8.45 -5.17
C LYS A 84 -10.71 9.84 -5.27
N GLY A 85 -9.72 10.14 -4.42
CA GLY A 85 -9.08 11.44 -4.32
C GLY A 85 -7.64 11.49 -4.80
N ASN A 86 -7.03 10.37 -5.21
CA ASN A 86 -5.59 10.25 -5.45
C ASN A 86 -4.75 10.79 -4.28
N ASN A 87 -5.30 10.82 -3.06
CA ASN A 87 -4.63 11.31 -1.86
C ASN A 87 -4.00 10.15 -1.12
N HIS A 88 -2.73 9.90 -1.40
CA HIS A 88 -1.97 8.76 -0.86
C HIS A 88 -1.37 9.01 0.53
N PHE A 89 -1.50 10.21 1.07
CA PHE A 89 -0.88 10.60 2.35
C PHE A 89 -1.88 11.20 3.34
N GLY A 90 -3.18 11.12 3.08
CA GLY A 90 -4.20 11.64 3.97
C GLY A 90 -4.08 13.16 4.24
N ILE A 91 -3.61 13.94 3.28
CA ILE A 91 -3.42 15.39 3.51
C ILE A 91 -4.76 16.09 3.59
N LYS A 92 -5.06 16.66 4.76
CA LYS A 92 -6.29 17.42 5.04
C LYS A 92 -6.25 18.80 4.33
N CYS A 93 -7.44 19.39 4.09
CA CYS A 93 -7.58 20.75 3.58
C CYS A 93 -7.15 21.75 4.67
N HIS A 94 -5.92 22.21 4.60
CA HIS A 94 -5.49 23.28 5.49
C HIS A 94 -5.99 24.64 4.99
N LYS A 95 -5.93 25.66 5.86
CA LYS A 95 -6.28 27.05 5.53
C LYS A 95 -5.56 27.50 4.23
N GLY A 96 -6.32 28.03 3.29
CA GLY A 96 -5.78 28.48 1.98
C GLY A 96 -5.80 27.42 0.87
N TRP A 97 -6.24 26.17 1.13
CA TRP A 97 -6.37 25.18 0.05
C TRP A 97 -7.49 25.57 -0.93
N LYS A 98 -7.12 25.79 -2.19
CA LYS A 98 -8.05 26.16 -3.29
C LYS A 98 -8.27 25.03 -4.31
N GLY A 99 -7.61 23.88 -4.13
CA GLY A 99 -7.74 22.71 -5.01
C GLY A 99 -9.01 21.91 -4.79
N LYS A 100 -9.14 20.79 -5.51
CA LYS A 100 -10.25 19.86 -5.36
C LYS A 100 -10.27 19.26 -3.96
N LYS A 101 -11.46 18.93 -3.49
CA LYS A 101 -11.72 18.41 -2.13
C LYS A 101 -12.44 17.07 -2.21
N ILE A 102 -12.22 16.22 -1.22
CA ILE A 102 -12.99 15.03 -0.93
C ILE A 102 -13.27 15.03 0.57
N PHE A 103 -14.45 14.59 0.96
CA PHE A 103 -14.85 14.52 2.37
C PHE A 103 -14.85 13.07 2.81
N HIS A 104 -14.34 12.82 4.01
CA HIS A 104 -14.21 11.49 4.58
C HIS A 104 -14.19 11.58 6.11
N ASP A 105 -14.75 10.58 6.78
CA ASP A 105 -14.69 10.47 8.23
C ASP A 105 -13.32 9.95 8.67
N ASP A 106 -12.67 10.66 9.58
CA ASP A 106 -11.37 10.33 10.17
C ASP A 106 -11.44 10.63 11.68
N ASP A 107 -10.67 11.60 12.19
CA ASP A 107 -10.78 12.04 13.60
C ASP A 107 -12.16 12.66 13.91
N LYS A 108 -12.81 13.20 12.90
CA LYS A 108 -14.14 13.79 12.93
C LYS A 108 -14.95 13.35 11.71
N GLU A 109 -16.28 13.43 11.84
CA GLU A 109 -17.17 13.24 10.70
C GLU A 109 -16.95 14.31 9.63
N ASN A 110 -17.03 13.90 8.37
CA ASN A 110 -17.02 14.79 7.21
C ASN A 110 -15.83 15.75 7.13
N GLU A 111 -14.62 15.25 7.47
CA GLU A 111 -13.40 16.06 7.36
C GLU A 111 -13.00 16.28 5.91
N CYS A 112 -12.45 17.46 5.64
CA CYS A 112 -11.99 17.85 4.32
C CYS A 112 -10.57 17.37 4.06
N PHE A 113 -10.41 16.58 3.00
CA PHE A 113 -9.12 16.15 2.47
C PHE A 113 -8.87 16.71 1.08
N ARG A 114 -7.60 16.93 0.74
CA ARG A 114 -7.20 17.34 -0.61
C ARG A 114 -7.47 16.22 -1.60
N SER A 115 -7.94 16.58 -2.80
CA SER A 115 -8.11 15.65 -3.91
C SER A 115 -7.25 16.10 -5.09
N TYR A 116 -6.64 15.13 -5.78
CA TYR A 116 -5.68 15.40 -6.85
C TYR A 116 -6.14 14.75 -8.16
N ASN A 117 -5.71 15.30 -9.28
CA ASN A 117 -6.04 14.76 -10.61
C ASN A 117 -5.29 13.44 -10.89
N ASN A 118 -4.17 13.20 -10.20
CA ASN A 118 -3.35 11.99 -10.33
C ASN A 118 -2.43 11.82 -9.11
N PRO A 119 -1.86 10.63 -8.89
CA PRO A 119 -0.97 10.33 -7.78
C PRO A 119 0.30 11.20 -7.73
N LEU A 120 0.85 11.59 -8.88
CA LEU A 120 2.05 12.44 -8.94
C LEU A 120 1.84 13.77 -8.19
N LYS A 121 0.63 14.35 -8.27
CA LYS A 121 0.29 15.58 -7.55
C LYS A 121 0.23 15.36 -6.04
N SER A 122 -0.28 14.21 -5.59
CA SER A 122 -0.29 13.83 -4.17
C SER A 122 1.12 13.69 -3.61
N TYR A 123 1.99 12.97 -4.30
CA TYR A 123 3.39 12.78 -3.91
C TYR A 123 4.16 14.10 -3.88
N LYS A 124 3.94 14.97 -4.88
CA LYS A 124 4.54 16.31 -4.89
C LYS A 124 4.05 17.14 -3.70
N ASP A 125 2.76 17.14 -3.44
CA ASP A 125 2.18 17.91 -2.33
C ASP A 125 2.65 17.40 -0.97
N HIS A 126 2.82 16.09 -0.80
CA HIS A 126 3.44 15.50 0.38
C HIS A 126 4.88 16.00 0.57
N SER A 127 5.68 16.01 -0.49
CA SER A 127 7.05 16.54 -0.42
C SER A 127 7.07 18.01 -0.03
N LEU A 128 6.19 18.83 -0.59
CA LEU A 128 6.02 20.23 -0.22
C LEU A 128 5.50 20.39 1.22
N PHE A 129 4.63 19.49 1.66
CA PHE A 129 4.13 19.48 3.04
C PHE A 129 5.25 19.31 4.06
N LEU A 130 6.22 18.46 3.78
CA LEU A 130 7.40 18.29 4.64
C LEU A 130 8.40 19.44 4.48
N ALA A 131 8.70 19.85 3.26
CA ALA A 131 9.73 20.84 2.98
C ALA A 131 9.37 22.26 3.49
N ASN A 132 8.06 22.61 3.52
CA ASN A 132 7.61 23.96 3.83
C ASN A 132 7.12 24.16 5.26
N ARG A 133 7.28 23.18 6.14
CA ARG A 133 6.86 23.32 7.55
C ARG A 133 8.06 23.28 8.48
N ASP A 134 8.22 24.29 9.31
CA ASP A 134 9.37 24.46 10.21
C ASP A 134 9.61 23.25 11.11
N ARG A 135 8.55 22.58 11.57
CA ARG A 135 8.67 21.39 12.43
C ARG A 135 9.41 20.22 11.79
N TYR A 136 9.52 20.18 10.45
CA TYR A 136 10.25 19.14 9.71
C TYR A 136 11.61 19.61 9.21
N ARG A 137 11.99 20.89 9.39
CA ARG A 137 13.22 21.48 8.82
C ARG A 137 14.46 20.67 9.17
N PHE A 138 14.61 20.25 10.42
CA PHE A 138 15.76 19.48 10.90
C PHE A 138 15.95 18.13 10.19
N LEU A 139 14.90 17.57 9.56
CA LEU A 139 15.01 16.32 8.79
C LEU A 139 15.93 16.49 7.59
N PHE A 140 15.99 17.68 7.02
CA PHE A 140 16.77 17.96 5.83
C PHE A 140 18.27 18.13 6.11
N ASP A 141 18.67 18.15 7.39
CA ASP A 141 20.06 18.07 7.84
C ASP A 141 20.53 16.61 7.96
N LEU A 142 19.62 15.65 7.90
CA LEU A 142 19.92 14.22 7.95
C LEU A 142 20.45 13.71 6.60
N ASN A 143 21.26 12.66 6.65
CA ASN A 143 21.65 11.95 5.43
C ASN A 143 20.40 11.36 4.75
N SER A 144 20.21 11.66 3.45
CA SER A 144 19.08 11.18 2.67
C SER A 144 19.05 9.67 2.47
N LYS A 145 20.09 8.93 2.85
CA LYS A 145 20.12 7.46 2.86
C LYS A 145 19.89 6.87 4.26
N ASP A 146 19.80 7.71 5.29
CA ASP A 146 19.52 7.28 6.66
C ASP A 146 18.01 7.28 6.93
N TYR A 147 17.32 6.32 6.32
CA TYR A 147 15.88 6.18 6.48
C TYR A 147 15.44 5.96 7.94
N LYS A 148 16.31 5.41 8.82
CA LYS A 148 16.00 5.20 10.23
C LYS A 148 15.88 6.53 10.96
N SER A 149 16.88 7.38 10.86
CA SER A 149 16.85 8.73 11.45
C SER A 149 15.70 9.57 10.86
N TRP A 150 15.39 9.43 9.56
CA TRP A 150 14.23 10.07 8.95
C TRP A 150 12.91 9.59 9.54
N ALA A 151 12.72 8.27 9.73
CA ALA A 151 11.49 7.70 10.30
C ALA A 151 11.29 8.16 11.76
N GLU A 152 12.35 8.12 12.56
CA GLU A 152 12.34 8.61 13.94
C GLU A 152 12.09 10.12 14.01
N GLY A 153 12.73 10.87 13.14
CA GLY A 153 12.55 12.31 13.03
C GLY A 153 11.13 12.71 12.65
N LEU A 154 10.48 12.00 11.72
CA LEU A 154 9.07 12.21 11.38
C LEU A 154 8.15 11.98 12.58
N LYS A 155 8.40 10.91 13.37
CA LYS A 155 7.67 10.65 14.60
C LYS A 155 7.89 11.79 15.63
N LYS A 156 9.14 12.20 15.85
CA LYS A 156 9.51 13.30 16.75
C LYS A 156 8.85 14.62 16.34
N ALA A 157 8.76 14.89 15.05
CA ALA A 157 8.10 16.08 14.49
C ALA A 157 6.57 16.03 14.57
N GLY A 158 5.99 14.92 15.06
CA GLY A 158 4.54 14.76 15.17
C GLY A 158 3.83 14.60 13.82
N TYR A 159 4.43 13.83 12.89
CA TYR A 159 3.76 13.49 11.63
C TYR A 159 2.53 12.63 11.88
N ALA A 160 2.64 11.67 12.81
CA ALA A 160 1.55 10.84 13.29
C ALA A 160 1.53 10.77 14.82
N THR A 161 0.35 10.55 15.39
CA THR A 161 0.15 10.37 16.85
C THR A 161 0.54 8.97 17.32
N ASP A 162 0.54 7.98 16.43
CA ASP A 162 0.87 6.59 16.73
C ASP A 162 2.29 6.45 17.31
N PRO A 163 2.46 5.90 18.54
CA PRO A 163 3.76 5.70 19.16
C PRO A 163 4.70 4.80 18.36
N GLU A 164 4.15 3.85 17.60
CA GLU A 164 4.91 2.88 16.80
C GLU A 164 5.17 3.33 15.36
N TYR A 165 4.86 4.59 15.03
CA TYR A 165 4.91 5.08 13.65
C TYR A 165 6.28 4.86 12.99
N SER A 166 7.38 5.26 13.66
CA SER A 166 8.73 5.08 13.11
C SER A 166 9.07 3.60 12.90
N LYS A 167 8.72 2.74 13.84
CA LYS A 167 8.95 1.29 13.71
C LYS A 167 8.16 0.69 12.55
N LYS A 168 6.91 1.13 12.33
CA LYS A 168 6.11 0.70 11.17
C LYS A 168 6.76 1.10 9.86
N LEU A 169 7.25 2.33 9.74
CA LEU A 169 7.98 2.78 8.55
C LEU A 169 9.24 1.96 8.32
N ILE A 170 10.09 1.80 9.36
CA ILE A 170 11.33 1.02 9.27
C ILE A 170 11.05 -0.43 8.86
N SER A 171 10.05 -1.06 9.49
CA SER A 171 9.64 -2.44 9.16
C SER A 171 9.22 -2.58 7.69
N LEU A 172 8.46 -1.63 7.15
CA LEU A 172 8.08 -1.64 5.74
C LEU A 172 9.30 -1.47 4.82
N ILE A 173 10.21 -0.56 5.17
CA ILE A 173 11.43 -0.30 4.39
C ILE A 173 12.30 -1.56 4.34
N GLU A 174 12.53 -2.20 5.48
CA GLU A 174 13.36 -3.39 5.58
C GLU A 174 12.70 -4.61 4.92
N ARG A 175 11.41 -4.87 5.22
CA ARG A 175 10.68 -6.01 4.67
C ARG A 175 10.59 -5.99 3.15
N PHE A 176 10.42 -4.83 2.53
CA PHE A 176 10.28 -4.69 1.09
C PHE A 176 11.54 -4.13 0.40
N ASN A 177 12.65 -4.04 1.13
CA ASN A 177 13.94 -3.57 0.63
C ASN A 177 13.84 -2.20 -0.08
N LEU A 178 13.05 -1.28 0.50
CA LEU A 178 12.77 0.01 -0.12
C LEU A 178 13.99 0.93 -0.13
N SER A 179 14.99 0.71 0.72
CA SER A 179 16.25 1.49 0.74
C SER A 179 17.01 1.46 -0.60
N GLN A 180 16.74 0.47 -1.45
CA GLN A 180 17.29 0.44 -2.82
C GLN A 180 16.69 1.56 -3.72
N LEU A 181 15.68 2.27 -3.28
CA LEU A 181 15.09 3.39 -4.01
C LEU A 181 15.85 4.71 -3.83
N ASP A 182 16.68 4.81 -2.78
CA ASP A 182 17.39 6.03 -2.35
C ASP A 182 18.67 6.33 -3.13
#